data_6c46b756de6294c90f1003331a57d8fb
#
_entry.id   6c46b756de6294c90f1003331a57d8fb
#
_cell.length_a   1.000
_cell.length_b   1.000
_cell.length_c   1.000
_cell.angle_alpha   90.00
_cell.angle_beta   90.00
_cell.angle_gamma   90.00
#
_symmetry.space_group_name_H-M   'P 1'
#
loop_
_entity.id
_entity.type
_entity.pdbx_description
1 polymer ?
#
loop_
_entity_poly.entity_id
_entity_poly.type
_entity_poly.pdbx_seq_one_letter_code
_entity_poly.pdbx_strand_id
1 'polypeptide(L)' 'MMLSLPDQLAHKAAGFGEISYGATRATLVLADGRRIHEVYLTWGREIVKIGGRAISQPDELGFQLTDIVDVVSEVR' A
#
# COMPACT_ATOMS: atom_id res chain seq x y z
N MET A 1 -12.36 10.09 0.81
CA MET A 1 -11.17 10.09 1.68
C MET A 1 -10.09 9.25 1.06
N MET A 2 -8.89 9.80 0.96
CA MET A 2 -7.77 9.08 0.35
C MET A 2 -7.09 8.19 1.39
N LEU A 3 -6.80 6.96 0.98
CA LEU A 3 -6.09 6.00 1.83
C LEU A 3 -4.60 6.04 1.47
N SER A 4 -3.94 7.11 1.88
CA SER A 4 -2.56 7.37 1.50
C SER A 4 -1.57 6.78 2.49
N LEU A 5 -0.46 6.27 1.97
CA LEU A 5 0.67 5.86 2.82
C LEU A 5 1.25 7.08 3.53
N PRO A 6 1.89 6.89 4.72
CA PRO A 6 2.70 7.94 5.30
C PRO A 6 3.73 8.47 4.29
N ASP A 7 4.05 9.76 4.36
CA ASP A 7 4.86 10.43 3.33
C ASP A 7 6.18 9.72 3.04
N GLN A 8 6.91 9.27 4.07
CA GLN A 8 8.19 8.60 3.87
C GLN A 8 8.03 7.30 3.08
N LEU A 9 6.94 6.57 3.35
CA LEU A 9 6.67 5.32 2.67
C LEU A 9 6.15 5.56 1.25
N ALA A 10 5.40 6.63 1.05
CA ALA A 10 4.97 7.02 -0.29
C ALA A 10 6.17 7.35 -1.17
N HIS A 11 7.17 8.02 -0.62
CA HIS A 11 8.42 8.29 -1.32
C HIS A 11 9.12 7.00 -1.75
N LYS A 12 9.20 6.03 -0.84
CA LYS A 12 9.82 4.75 -1.14
C LYS A 12 9.05 4.01 -2.23
N ALA A 13 7.73 3.95 -2.09
CA ALA A 13 6.88 3.23 -3.03
C ALA A 13 6.85 3.87 -4.41
N ALA A 14 7.05 5.16 -4.50
CA ALA A 14 7.08 5.86 -5.78
C ALA A 14 8.22 5.37 -6.69
N GLY A 15 9.26 4.76 -6.13
CA GLY A 15 10.36 4.18 -6.88
C GLY A 15 10.14 2.73 -7.29
N PHE A 16 9.02 2.12 -6.92
CA PHE A 16 8.74 0.73 -7.26
C PHE A 16 8.31 0.62 -8.73
N GLY A 17 8.54 -0.57 -9.32
CA GLY A 17 8.09 -0.83 -10.69
C GLY A 17 6.57 -0.84 -10.78
N GLU A 18 6.05 -0.54 -11.97
CA GLU A 18 4.62 -0.55 -12.23
C GLU A 18 4.17 -1.91 -12.76
N ILE A 19 3.00 -2.38 -12.32
CA ILE A 19 2.35 -3.57 -12.88
C ILE A 19 1.37 -3.17 -13.97
N SER A 20 0.88 -1.92 -13.91
CA SER A 20 0.05 -1.32 -14.94
C SER A 20 0.26 0.19 -14.83
N TYR A 21 -0.30 0.95 -15.76
CA TYR A 21 -0.09 2.39 -15.79
C TYR A 21 -0.51 3.04 -14.47
N GLY A 22 0.47 3.62 -13.79
CA GLY A 22 0.25 4.33 -12.53
C GLY A 22 0.01 3.44 -11.31
N ALA A 23 0.15 2.12 -11.43
CA ALA A 23 -0.12 1.21 -10.31
C ALA A 23 1.08 0.32 -10.02
N THR A 24 1.32 0.06 -8.73
CA THR A 24 2.32 -0.92 -8.29
C THR A 24 1.69 -1.84 -7.25
N ARG A 25 2.34 -2.96 -6.99
CA ARG A 25 1.91 -3.93 -5.99
C ARG A 25 2.99 -4.05 -4.92
N ALA A 26 2.58 -4.05 -3.67
CA ALA A 26 3.52 -4.05 -2.56
C ALA A 26 2.98 -4.82 -1.36
N THR A 27 3.89 -5.14 -0.44
CA THR A 27 3.57 -5.68 0.88
C THR A 27 3.74 -4.55 1.89
N LEU A 28 2.73 -4.32 2.73
CA LEU A 28 2.82 -3.39 3.85
C LEU A 28 3.29 -4.16 5.08
N VAL A 29 4.22 -3.57 5.82
CA VAL A 29 4.67 -4.11 7.11
C VAL A 29 4.10 -3.24 8.22
N LEU A 30 3.42 -3.86 9.17
CA LEU A 30 2.77 -3.15 10.27
C LEU A 30 3.66 -3.17 11.51
N ALA A 31 3.40 -2.24 12.43
CA ALA A 31 4.18 -2.08 13.65
C ALA A 31 4.21 -3.33 14.52
N ASP A 32 3.16 -4.16 14.47
CA ASP A 32 3.08 -5.40 15.23
C ASP A 32 3.74 -6.59 14.53
N GLY A 33 4.36 -6.37 13.38
CA GLY A 33 5.04 -7.41 12.61
C GLY A 33 4.18 -8.08 11.55
N ARG A 34 2.89 -7.76 11.48
CA ARG A 34 2.04 -8.34 10.44
C ARG A 34 2.44 -7.80 9.08
N ARG A 35 2.26 -8.62 8.05
CA ARG A 35 2.51 -8.24 6.67
C ARG A 35 1.22 -8.35 5.88
N ILE A 36 0.88 -7.29 5.15
CA ILE A 36 -0.31 -7.26 4.31
C ILE A 36 0.16 -7.35 2.86
N HIS A 37 -0.13 -8.48 2.22
CA HIS A 37 0.34 -8.76 0.86
C HIS A 37 -0.67 -8.29 -0.19
N GLU A 38 -0.18 -8.18 -1.43
CA GLU A 38 -1.01 -7.86 -2.60
C GLU A 38 -1.76 -6.53 -2.41
N VAL A 39 -1.03 -5.52 -1.92
CA VAL A 39 -1.59 -4.18 -1.79
C VAL A 39 -1.29 -3.41 -3.07
N TYR A 40 -2.34 -2.95 -3.73
CA TYR A 40 -2.21 -2.20 -4.98
C TYR A 40 -2.24 -0.72 -4.66
N LEU A 41 -1.19 -0.02 -5.11
CA LEU A 41 -0.99 1.41 -4.85
C LEU A 41 -1.03 2.17 -6.17
N THR A 42 -1.73 3.29 -6.20
CA THR A 42 -1.70 4.18 -7.36
C THR A 42 -0.72 5.31 -7.08
N TRP A 43 0.15 5.56 -8.06
CA TRP A 43 1.18 6.61 -8.01
C TRP A 43 2.08 6.47 -6.77
N GLY A 44 2.27 5.22 -6.28
CA GLY A 44 3.11 4.92 -5.13
C GLY A 44 2.55 5.39 -3.79
N ARG A 45 1.31 5.84 -3.75
CA ARG A 45 0.79 6.52 -2.56
C ARG A 45 -0.53 5.96 -2.07
N GLU A 46 -1.53 5.83 -2.93
CA GLU A 46 -2.90 5.55 -2.51
C GLU A 46 -3.21 4.06 -2.58
N ILE A 47 -3.74 3.50 -1.49
CA ILE A 47 -4.20 2.11 -1.45
C ILE A 47 -5.56 2.05 -2.13
N VAL A 48 -5.68 1.23 -3.18
CA VAL A 48 -6.93 1.10 -3.93
C VAL A 48 -7.49 -0.32 -3.91
N LYS A 49 -6.65 -1.31 -3.58
CA LYS A 49 -7.07 -2.70 -3.61
C LYS A 49 -6.13 -3.53 -2.73
N ILE A 50 -6.68 -4.51 -2.03
CA ILE A 50 -5.89 -5.49 -1.27
C ILE A 50 -6.39 -6.86 -1.66
N GLY A 51 -5.50 -7.68 -2.23
CA GLY A 51 -5.87 -8.96 -2.81
C GLY A 51 -6.86 -8.75 -3.94
N GLY A 52 -7.95 -9.47 -3.92
CA GLY A 52 -9.01 -9.33 -4.93
C GLY A 52 -10.08 -8.31 -4.56
N ARG A 53 -9.91 -7.54 -3.48
CA ARG A 53 -10.96 -6.68 -2.94
C ARG A 53 -10.59 -5.20 -3.07
N ALA A 54 -11.43 -4.44 -3.76
CA ALA A 54 -11.28 -2.99 -3.85
C ALA A 54 -11.52 -2.34 -2.49
N ILE A 55 -10.71 -1.34 -2.16
CA ILE A 55 -10.77 -0.64 -0.88
C ILE A 55 -11.10 0.82 -1.15
N SER A 56 -12.13 1.35 -0.49
CA SER A 56 -12.51 2.74 -0.63
C SER A 56 -12.68 3.47 0.69
N GLN A 57 -12.76 2.75 1.81
CA GLN A 57 -12.96 3.32 3.14
C GLN A 57 -11.91 2.81 4.12
N PRO A 58 -11.47 3.63 5.08
CA PRO A 58 -10.45 3.20 6.05
C PRO A 58 -10.85 1.97 6.87
N ASP A 59 -12.14 1.81 7.18
CA ASP A 59 -12.61 0.69 7.99
C ASP A 59 -12.54 -0.64 7.25
N GLU A 60 -12.35 -0.63 5.93
CA GLU A 60 -12.16 -1.85 5.15
C GLU A 60 -10.74 -2.41 5.27
N LEU A 61 -9.79 -1.64 5.81
CA LEU A 61 -8.39 -2.04 5.85
C LEU A 61 -8.09 -3.12 6.88
N GLY A 62 -8.77 -3.08 8.03
CA GLY A 62 -8.45 -3.96 9.15
C GLY A 62 -7.21 -3.56 9.93
N PHE A 63 -6.64 -2.39 9.64
CA PHE A 63 -5.49 -1.82 10.35
C PHE A 63 -5.51 -0.30 10.14
N GLN A 64 -4.69 0.41 10.92
CA GLN A 64 -4.57 1.85 10.82
C GLN A 64 -3.46 2.23 9.85
N LEU A 65 -3.66 3.29 9.07
CA LEU A 65 -2.60 3.77 8.16
C LEU A 65 -1.35 4.16 8.96
N THR A 66 -1.52 4.67 10.17
CA THR A 66 -0.41 5.04 11.05
C THR A 66 0.35 3.83 11.59
N ASP A 67 -0.20 2.62 11.48
CA ASP A 67 0.48 1.39 11.89
C ASP A 67 1.46 0.88 10.84
N ILE A 68 1.43 1.44 9.63
CA ILE A 68 2.31 1.01 8.55
C ILE A 68 3.70 1.57 8.81
N VAL A 69 4.70 0.69 8.98
CA VAL A 69 6.08 1.10 9.28
C VAL A 69 7.03 0.86 8.12
N ASP A 70 6.63 0.06 7.13
CA ASP A 70 7.46 -0.16 5.96
C ASP A 70 6.59 -0.61 4.79
N VAL A 71 7.14 -0.52 3.59
CA VAL A 71 6.52 -0.99 2.36
C VAL A 71 7.59 -1.65 1.50
N VAL A 72 7.27 -2.83 0.95
CA VAL A 72 8.21 -3.65 0.19
C VAL A 72 7.59 -3.95 -1.17
N SER A 73 8.35 -3.73 -2.24
CA SER A 73 7.86 -3.99 -3.59
C SER A 73 7.62 -5.48 -3.81
N GLU A 74 6.48 -5.81 -4.44
CA GLU A 74 6.21 -7.15 -4.97
C GLU A 74 6.42 -7.21 -6.48
N VAL A 75 6.86 -6.12 -7.08
CA VAL A 75 7.13 -6.04 -8.52
C VAL A 75 8.59 -6.33 -8.75
N ARG A 76 8.87 -7.18 -9.72
CA ARG A 76 10.24 -7.55 -10.09
C ARG A 76 10.74 -6.73 -11.27
#